data_72e81d7333c5dfa4a3aaf0ca54bbd550
#
_entry.id   72e81d7333c5dfa4a3aaf0ca54bbd550
#
_cell.length_a   1.000
_cell.length_b   1.000
_cell.length_c   1.000
_cell.angle_alpha   90.00
_cell.angle_beta   90.00
_cell.angle_gamma   90.00
#
_symmetry.space_group_name_H-M   'P 1'
#
loop_
_entity.id
_entity.type
_entity.pdbx_description
1 polymer ?
#
loop_
_entity_poly.entity_id
_entity_poly.type
_entity_poly.pdbx_seq_one_letter_code
_entity_poly.pdbx_strand_id
1 'polypeptide(L)'
;MNTNIKTTVAALALAACGMACQVGAEAVNKAIPAPALDTPAAEAAGAQTAVLAGGCFWGLQGMFEHVQGVTKVVAGYSGGTKETAHYEMVGTETTGHAESVEITFDPKKVTYGQLLRLYFSVAHDPTELNRQGPDSGPSYRSEIFFTSPTQERVAKAYVAQLNQGKVFGKPIATKIEAMKGFYPAEGYHQDYLIHNPTQPYIVRNDLPKIEALKKVYPELYRETPVMLSSAR
;
A
#
# COMPACT_ATOMS: atom_id res chain seq x y z
N MET A 1 4.76 -81.22 -20.98
CA MET A 1 3.67 -80.18 -21.00
C MET A 1 4.14 -79.04 -20.10
N ASN A 2 4.73 -78.00 -20.70
CA ASN A 2 5.30 -76.81 -19.97
C ASN A 2 4.38 -75.64 -20.24
N THR A 3 3.70 -75.18 -19.25
CA THR A 3 2.92 -73.91 -19.25
C THR A 3 3.72 -72.80 -18.71
N ASN A 4 4.17 -71.86 -19.57
CA ASN A 4 4.80 -70.59 -19.20
C ASN A 4 3.73 -69.56 -18.78
N ILE A 5 3.79 -69.15 -17.53
CA ILE A 5 2.98 -68.03 -17.03
C ILE A 5 3.85 -66.76 -17.20
N LYS A 6 3.41 -65.86 -18.10
CA LYS A 6 4.00 -64.54 -18.27
C LYS A 6 3.33 -63.56 -17.27
N THR A 7 4.06 -63.16 -16.28
CA THR A 7 3.65 -62.11 -15.31
C THR A 7 3.88 -60.73 -15.93
N THR A 8 2.80 -60.05 -16.23
CA THR A 8 2.87 -58.64 -16.71
C THR A 8 2.87 -57.72 -15.51
N VAL A 9 3.99 -57.05 -15.29
CA VAL A 9 4.10 -56.00 -14.28
C VAL A 9 3.61 -54.69 -14.88
N ALA A 10 2.47 -54.19 -14.42
CA ALA A 10 1.94 -52.88 -14.79
C ALA A 10 2.60 -51.83 -13.88
N ALA A 11 3.46 -50.98 -14.47
CA ALA A 11 4.02 -49.82 -13.78
C ALA A 11 2.98 -48.72 -13.73
N LEU A 12 2.45 -48.40 -12.53
CA LEU A 12 1.65 -47.22 -12.28
C LEU A 12 2.60 -46.04 -12.16
N ALA A 13 2.64 -45.17 -13.16
CA ALA A 13 3.29 -43.84 -13.06
C ALA A 13 2.35 -42.91 -12.30
N LEU A 14 2.64 -42.61 -11.03
CA LEU A 14 2.03 -41.51 -10.30
C LEU A 14 2.58 -40.18 -10.88
N ALA A 15 1.77 -39.50 -11.67
CA ALA A 15 1.95 -38.13 -12.04
C ALA A 15 1.64 -37.25 -10.80
N ALA A 16 2.65 -36.90 -10.02
CA ALA A 16 2.53 -35.87 -9.00
C ALA A 16 2.38 -34.54 -9.71
N CYS A 17 1.12 -34.07 -9.86
CA CYS A 17 0.81 -32.74 -10.31
C CYS A 17 1.18 -31.77 -9.18
N GLY A 18 2.41 -31.22 -9.23
CA GLY A 18 2.85 -30.16 -8.34
C GLY A 18 2.02 -28.92 -8.61
N MET A 19 0.94 -28.71 -7.84
CA MET A 19 0.32 -27.39 -7.70
C MET A 19 1.33 -26.49 -7.00
N ALA A 20 2.13 -25.76 -7.78
CA ALA A 20 2.83 -24.59 -7.27
C ALA A 20 1.75 -23.59 -6.84
N CYS A 21 1.47 -23.54 -5.53
CA CYS A 21 0.76 -22.41 -4.95
C CYS A 21 1.60 -21.17 -5.25
N GLN A 22 1.18 -20.42 -6.26
CA GLN A 22 1.59 -19.03 -6.39
C GLN A 22 0.93 -18.30 -5.20
N VAL A 23 1.68 -18.18 -4.12
CA VAL A 23 1.36 -17.26 -3.03
C VAL A 23 1.69 -15.88 -3.58
N GLY A 24 0.78 -15.33 -4.38
CA GLY A 24 0.73 -13.90 -4.62
C GLY A 24 0.51 -13.26 -3.25
N ALA A 25 1.27 -12.22 -2.92
CA ALA A 25 1.02 -11.43 -1.74
C ALA A 25 -0.41 -10.89 -1.84
N GLU A 26 -1.35 -11.54 -1.16
CA GLU A 26 -2.70 -11.01 -1.02
C GLU A 26 -2.59 -9.82 -0.07
N ALA A 27 -2.67 -8.61 -0.62
CA ALA A 27 -3.03 -7.45 0.17
C ALA A 27 -4.21 -7.86 1.07
N VAL A 28 -4.15 -7.52 2.35
CA VAL A 28 -5.15 -7.98 3.32
C VAL A 28 -6.45 -7.23 3.05
N ASN A 29 -7.18 -7.60 2.01
CA ASN A 29 -8.45 -7.01 1.59
C ASN A 29 -9.59 -7.37 2.57
N LYS A 30 -9.34 -7.15 3.86
CA LYS A 30 -10.29 -7.39 4.96
C LYS A 30 -10.30 -6.23 5.94
N ALA A 31 -11.43 -6.04 6.61
CA ALA A 31 -11.52 -5.09 7.71
C ALA A 31 -10.55 -5.49 8.85
N ILE A 32 -9.75 -4.53 9.29
CA ILE A 32 -8.86 -4.68 10.44
C ILE A 32 -9.36 -3.80 11.60
N PRO A 33 -8.98 -4.10 12.86
CA PRO A 33 -9.38 -3.29 14.01
C PRO A 33 -9.05 -1.80 13.81
N ALA A 34 -9.93 -0.92 14.25
CA ALA A 34 -9.63 0.51 14.30
C ALA A 34 -8.49 0.78 15.28
N PRO A 35 -7.68 1.85 15.07
CA PRO A 35 -6.67 2.24 16.03
C PRO A 35 -7.32 2.60 17.38
N ALA A 36 -6.77 2.05 18.46
CA ALA A 36 -7.22 2.37 19.81
C ALA A 36 -6.78 3.78 20.26
N LEU A 37 -5.72 4.30 19.67
CA LEU A 37 -5.26 5.68 19.81
C LEU A 37 -5.34 6.38 18.47
N ASP A 38 -6.02 7.52 18.42
CA ASP A 38 -6.15 8.36 17.23
C ASP A 38 -6.12 9.85 17.62
N THR A 39 -6.05 10.73 16.63
CA THR A 39 -6.16 12.18 16.83
C THR A 39 -7.64 12.56 16.91
N PRO A 40 -8.08 13.23 17.99
CA PRO A 40 -9.47 13.67 18.07
C PRO A 40 -9.79 14.67 16.96
N ALA A 41 -10.86 14.41 16.21
CA ALA A 41 -11.34 15.30 15.15
C ALA A 41 -11.65 16.74 15.65
N ALA A 42 -12.03 16.87 16.92
CA ALA A 42 -12.39 18.15 17.55
C ALA A 42 -11.17 19.07 17.82
N GLU A 43 -9.94 18.52 17.90
CA GLU A 43 -8.72 19.27 18.22
C GLU A 43 -7.96 19.73 16.96
N ALA A 44 -8.40 19.29 15.79
CA ALA A 44 -7.70 19.58 14.55
C ALA A 44 -8.12 20.93 13.95
N ALA A 45 -7.19 21.86 13.90
CA ALA A 45 -7.35 23.13 13.19
C ALA A 45 -6.84 22.98 11.74
N GLY A 46 -7.76 23.14 10.77
CA GLY A 46 -7.39 23.15 9.34
C GLY A 46 -7.08 21.78 8.74
N ALA A 47 -6.68 21.79 7.47
CA ALA A 47 -6.24 20.59 6.76
C ALA A 47 -4.91 20.07 7.34
N GLN A 48 -4.78 18.74 7.34
CA GLN A 48 -3.56 18.05 7.78
C GLN A 48 -2.96 17.25 6.63
N THR A 49 -1.69 16.84 6.77
CA THR A 49 -0.99 15.99 5.81
C THR A 49 -0.53 14.69 6.45
N ALA A 50 -0.53 13.61 5.67
CA ALA A 50 0.11 12.33 5.99
C ALA A 50 1.02 11.94 4.81
N VAL A 51 2.20 11.36 5.08
CA VAL A 51 3.11 10.88 4.04
C VAL A 51 3.34 9.39 4.24
N LEU A 52 2.95 8.59 3.24
CA LEU A 52 2.91 7.13 3.29
C LEU A 52 3.59 6.53 2.06
N ALA A 53 4.37 5.46 2.25
CA ALA A 53 5.00 4.65 1.22
C ALA A 53 4.59 3.18 1.37
N GLY A 54 4.33 2.47 0.27
CA GLY A 54 3.87 1.07 0.33
C GLY A 54 3.68 0.46 -1.06
N GLY A 55 4.76 0.37 -1.82
CA GLY A 55 4.77 -0.08 -3.21
C GLY A 55 4.62 1.06 -4.20
N CYS A 56 4.27 0.72 -5.44
CA CYS A 56 4.09 1.69 -6.51
C CYS A 56 3.09 2.80 -6.11
N PHE A 57 3.53 4.04 -6.19
CA PHE A 57 2.72 5.21 -5.78
C PHE A 57 1.49 5.46 -6.66
N TRP A 58 1.40 4.89 -7.88
CA TRP A 58 0.21 5.02 -8.72
C TRP A 58 -1.03 4.42 -8.05
N GLY A 59 -0.87 3.22 -7.47
CA GLY A 59 -1.95 2.56 -6.76
C GLY A 59 -2.27 3.20 -5.42
N LEU A 60 -1.24 3.68 -4.69
CA LEU A 60 -1.44 4.41 -3.44
C LEU A 60 -2.19 5.72 -3.69
N GLN A 61 -1.74 6.51 -4.68
CA GLN A 61 -2.37 7.78 -5.04
C GLN A 61 -3.84 7.54 -5.41
N GLY A 62 -4.11 6.68 -6.42
CA GLY A 62 -5.46 6.42 -6.88
C GLY A 62 -6.39 5.90 -5.78
N MET A 63 -5.89 5.03 -4.90
CA MET A 63 -6.70 4.53 -3.78
C MET A 63 -7.05 5.66 -2.79
N PHE A 64 -6.10 6.50 -2.38
CA PHE A 64 -6.38 7.59 -1.45
C PHE A 64 -7.18 8.74 -2.07
N GLU A 65 -7.14 8.94 -3.38
CA GLU A 65 -8.01 9.87 -4.12
C GLU A 65 -9.49 9.50 -3.99
N HIS A 66 -9.80 8.23 -3.76
CA HIS A 66 -11.14 7.72 -3.53
C HIS A 66 -11.57 7.72 -2.05
N VAL A 67 -10.81 8.34 -1.15
CA VAL A 67 -11.16 8.40 0.28
C VAL A 67 -11.93 9.67 0.62
N GLN A 68 -13.08 9.52 1.30
CA GLN A 68 -13.86 10.64 1.83
C GLN A 68 -13.04 11.45 2.84
N GLY A 69 -13.09 12.78 2.74
CA GLY A 69 -12.31 13.66 3.60
C GLY A 69 -10.89 13.95 3.11
N VAL A 70 -10.35 13.15 2.18
CA VAL A 70 -9.13 13.50 1.46
C VAL A 70 -9.43 14.61 0.45
N THR A 71 -8.57 15.62 0.41
CA THR A 71 -8.75 16.82 -0.44
C THR A 71 -7.67 16.94 -1.51
N LYS A 72 -6.53 16.25 -1.35
CA LYS A 72 -5.43 16.24 -2.32
C LYS A 72 -4.54 15.03 -2.04
N VAL A 73 -4.04 14.37 -3.11
CA VAL A 73 -2.99 13.36 -3.02
C VAL A 73 -1.93 13.67 -4.06
N VAL A 74 -0.66 13.66 -3.66
CA VAL A 74 0.47 13.90 -4.55
C VAL A 74 1.38 12.68 -4.51
N ALA A 75 1.67 12.08 -5.66
CA ALA A 75 2.72 11.08 -5.78
C ALA A 75 4.10 11.74 -5.73
N GLY A 76 5.06 11.11 -5.05
CA GLY A 76 6.39 11.69 -4.88
C GLY A 76 7.37 10.74 -4.19
N TYR A 77 8.44 11.31 -3.69
CA TYR A 77 9.57 10.60 -3.09
C TYR A 77 9.88 11.14 -1.71
N SER A 78 10.14 10.23 -0.75
CA SER A 78 10.60 10.57 0.61
C SER A 78 11.70 9.63 1.09
N GLY A 79 12.54 10.10 2.02
CA GLY A 79 13.61 9.29 2.62
C GLY A 79 15.01 9.57 2.09
N GLY A 80 15.15 10.03 0.86
CA GLY A 80 16.40 10.46 0.24
C GLY A 80 16.61 11.99 0.28
N THR A 81 17.54 12.48 -0.53
CA THR A 81 17.85 13.92 -0.65
C THR A 81 17.17 14.51 -1.90
N LYS A 82 17.01 15.84 -1.89
CA LYS A 82 16.37 16.58 -3.00
C LYS A 82 17.05 16.33 -4.36
N GLU A 83 18.37 16.22 -4.35
CA GLU A 83 19.19 16.06 -5.56
C GLU A 83 18.96 14.72 -6.26
N THR A 84 18.48 13.71 -5.53
CA THR A 84 18.22 12.36 -6.05
C THR A 84 16.74 12.04 -6.20
N ALA A 85 15.86 13.03 -5.98
CA ALA A 85 14.41 12.87 -6.05
C ALA A 85 13.88 12.96 -7.50
N HIS A 86 14.36 12.07 -8.37
CA HIS A 86 13.97 11.93 -9.78
C HIS A 86 13.74 10.45 -10.09
N TYR A 87 12.73 10.14 -10.89
CA TYR A 87 12.30 8.76 -11.15
C TYR A 87 13.44 7.83 -11.55
N GLU A 88 14.26 8.27 -12.52
CA GLU A 88 15.40 7.49 -13.04
C GLU A 88 16.45 7.21 -11.96
N MET A 89 16.66 8.16 -11.03
CA MET A 89 17.59 7.96 -9.92
C MET A 89 16.99 7.07 -8.83
N VAL A 90 15.72 7.27 -8.48
CA VAL A 90 15.02 6.44 -7.48
C VAL A 90 14.98 4.99 -7.96
N GLY A 91 14.74 4.74 -9.25
CA GLY A 91 14.76 3.41 -9.88
C GLY A 91 16.13 2.71 -9.85
N THR A 92 17.22 3.39 -9.47
CA THR A 92 18.51 2.73 -9.20
C THR A 92 18.55 1.99 -7.87
N GLU A 93 17.56 2.19 -7.01
CA GLU A 93 17.42 1.59 -5.68
C GLU A 93 18.50 2.00 -4.66
N THR A 94 19.30 3.04 -4.96
CA THR A 94 20.46 3.47 -4.15
C THR A 94 20.28 4.83 -3.48
N THR A 95 19.19 5.56 -3.79
CA THR A 95 18.98 6.95 -3.34
C THR A 95 18.46 7.09 -1.92
N GLY A 96 17.96 6.00 -1.34
CA GLY A 96 17.27 6.01 -0.05
C GLY A 96 15.82 6.49 -0.13
N HIS A 97 15.35 6.94 -1.29
CA HIS A 97 13.94 7.28 -1.50
C HIS A 97 13.03 6.06 -1.46
N ALA A 98 11.79 6.28 -0.96
CA ALA A 98 10.64 5.43 -1.21
C ALA A 98 9.65 6.17 -2.10
N GLU A 99 9.01 5.46 -3.03
CA GLU A 99 7.80 5.93 -3.70
C GLU A 99 6.73 6.15 -2.64
N SER A 100 6.24 7.38 -2.56
CA SER A 100 5.41 7.86 -1.46
C SER A 100 4.25 8.68 -1.98
N VAL A 101 3.23 8.83 -1.16
CA VAL A 101 2.14 9.78 -1.40
C VAL A 101 2.02 10.76 -0.24
N GLU A 102 1.87 12.05 -0.56
CA GLU A 102 1.46 13.07 0.40
C GLU A 102 -0.05 13.27 0.29
N ILE A 103 -0.75 12.99 1.38
CA ILE A 103 -2.20 13.00 1.48
C ILE A 103 -2.62 14.22 2.31
N THR A 104 -3.30 15.19 1.70
CA THR A 104 -3.96 16.29 2.42
C THR A 104 -5.40 15.91 2.73
N PHE A 105 -5.82 16.06 3.97
CA PHE A 105 -7.14 15.64 4.42
C PHE A 105 -7.79 16.61 5.41
N ASP A 106 -9.11 16.58 5.47
CA ASP A 106 -9.92 17.25 6.49
C ASP A 106 -10.07 16.32 7.70
N PRO A 107 -9.42 16.60 8.84
CA PRO A 107 -9.44 15.73 10.00
C PRO A 107 -10.80 15.64 10.69
N LYS A 108 -11.76 16.51 10.30
CA LYS A 108 -13.15 16.41 10.77
C LYS A 108 -13.96 15.36 10.00
N LYS A 109 -13.48 14.93 8.82
CA LYS A 109 -14.13 13.94 7.96
C LYS A 109 -13.44 12.59 7.97
N VAL A 110 -12.10 12.58 8.03
CA VAL A 110 -11.29 11.38 8.14
C VAL A 110 -10.10 11.68 9.06
N THR A 111 -9.85 10.80 10.03
CA THR A 111 -8.74 10.97 10.96
C THR A 111 -7.45 10.36 10.42
N TYR A 112 -6.30 10.75 11.00
CA TYR A 112 -5.02 10.13 10.65
C TYR A 112 -5.01 8.62 10.91
N GLY A 113 -5.58 8.17 12.02
CA GLY A 113 -5.69 6.76 12.32
C GLY A 113 -6.60 5.99 11.35
N GLN A 114 -7.66 6.62 10.84
CA GLN A 114 -8.48 6.03 9.77
C GLN A 114 -7.69 5.89 8.47
N LEU A 115 -6.88 6.89 8.09
CA LEU A 115 -5.98 6.76 6.93
C LEU A 115 -4.99 5.63 7.12
N LEU A 116 -4.39 5.47 8.30
CA LEU A 116 -3.52 4.33 8.61
C LEU A 116 -4.26 3.00 8.56
N ARG A 117 -5.53 2.96 8.97
CA ARG A 117 -6.35 1.76 8.86
C ARG A 117 -6.54 1.34 7.41
N LEU A 118 -6.84 2.27 6.51
CA LEU A 118 -6.94 2.00 5.07
C LEU A 118 -5.59 1.56 4.50
N TYR A 119 -4.52 2.25 4.87
CA TYR A 119 -3.16 1.93 4.46
C TYR A 119 -2.77 0.48 4.78
N PHE A 120 -3.00 0.01 6.00
CA PHE A 120 -2.70 -1.35 6.42
C PHE A 120 -3.70 -2.40 5.94
N SER A 121 -4.93 -2.02 5.60
CA SER A 121 -5.99 -2.96 5.23
C SER A 121 -6.09 -3.22 3.74
N VAL A 122 -6.01 -2.17 2.91
CA VAL A 122 -6.34 -2.27 1.48
C VAL A 122 -5.28 -1.68 0.54
N ALA A 123 -4.34 -0.87 1.06
CA ALA A 123 -3.37 -0.20 0.20
C ALA A 123 -2.19 -1.10 -0.19
N HIS A 124 -1.70 -1.94 0.73
CA HIS A 124 -0.52 -2.77 0.52
C HIS A 124 -0.43 -3.93 1.53
N ASP A 125 0.49 -4.86 1.33
CA ASP A 125 0.88 -5.87 2.32
C ASP A 125 1.99 -5.31 3.23
N PRO A 126 1.70 -4.99 4.50
CA PRO A 126 2.68 -4.38 5.40
C PRO A 126 3.73 -5.36 5.91
N THR A 127 3.66 -6.64 5.54
CA THR A 127 4.63 -7.68 5.95
C THR A 127 5.76 -7.89 4.94
N GLU A 128 5.66 -7.27 3.76
CA GLU A 128 6.69 -7.33 2.74
C GLU A 128 7.82 -6.33 3.03
N LEU A 129 9.06 -6.84 3.02
CA LEU A 129 10.25 -6.02 3.25
C LEU A 129 10.90 -5.63 1.92
N ASN A 130 11.09 -4.33 1.68
CA ASN A 130 11.73 -3.76 0.48
C ASN A 130 11.14 -4.31 -0.82
N ARG A 131 9.83 -4.50 -0.84
CA ARG A 131 9.07 -4.90 -2.04
C ARG A 131 7.59 -4.67 -1.79
N GLN A 132 6.80 -4.70 -2.89
CA GLN A 132 5.35 -4.80 -2.81
C GLN A 132 4.80 -5.50 -4.06
N GLY A 133 4.18 -6.67 -3.88
CA GLY A 133 3.67 -7.44 -5.00
C GLY A 133 4.76 -7.75 -6.04
N PRO A 134 4.60 -7.31 -7.32
CA PRO A 134 5.60 -7.58 -8.35
C PRO A 134 6.85 -6.71 -8.23
N ASP A 135 6.76 -5.55 -7.54
CA ASP A 135 7.84 -4.58 -7.48
C ASP A 135 8.82 -4.93 -6.36
N SER A 136 10.12 -4.87 -6.65
CA SER A 136 11.18 -5.26 -5.74
C SER A 136 12.25 -4.19 -5.69
N GLY A 137 12.64 -3.82 -4.49
CA GLY A 137 13.64 -2.80 -4.19
C GLY A 137 13.23 -1.93 -3.01
N PRO A 138 14.19 -1.26 -2.36
CA PRO A 138 13.92 -0.37 -1.22
C PRO A 138 13.04 0.83 -1.57
N SER A 139 12.90 1.21 -2.85
CA SER A 139 11.97 2.24 -3.29
C SER A 139 10.50 1.84 -3.10
N TYR A 140 10.19 0.53 -3.04
CA TYR A 140 8.84 0.00 -2.84
C TYR A 140 8.56 -0.46 -1.40
N ARG A 141 9.42 -0.07 -0.45
CA ARG A 141 9.25 -0.44 0.96
C ARG A 141 8.01 0.19 1.58
N SER A 142 7.50 -0.48 2.60
CA SER A 142 6.46 0.07 3.46
C SER A 142 7.06 1.03 4.49
N GLU A 143 6.60 2.29 4.50
CA GLU A 143 7.10 3.30 5.44
C GLU A 143 6.06 4.40 5.71
N ILE A 144 6.03 4.86 6.96
CA ILE A 144 5.25 6.01 7.42
C ILE A 144 6.23 7.12 7.76
N PHE A 145 6.16 8.25 7.08
CA PHE A 145 6.96 9.45 7.37
C PHE A 145 6.11 10.42 8.19
N PHE A 146 6.31 10.40 9.51
CA PHE A 146 5.51 11.26 10.40
C PHE A 146 5.96 12.72 10.34
N THR A 147 5.00 13.65 10.39
CA THR A 147 5.21 15.10 10.35
C THR A 147 5.04 15.75 11.71
N SER A 148 4.64 15.00 12.73
CA SER A 148 4.46 15.51 14.10
C SER A 148 4.63 14.39 15.14
N PRO A 149 4.94 14.76 16.41
CA PRO A 149 4.99 13.78 17.51
C PRO A 149 3.67 13.02 17.72
N THR A 150 2.54 13.65 17.41
CA THR A 150 1.24 13.00 17.51
C THR A 150 1.08 11.91 16.45
N GLN A 151 1.46 12.17 15.19
CA GLN A 151 1.45 11.14 14.14
C GLN A 151 2.40 9.99 14.48
N GLU A 152 3.61 10.28 14.99
CA GLU A 152 4.53 9.25 15.45
C GLU A 152 3.90 8.33 16.49
N ARG A 153 3.30 8.93 17.53
CA ARG A 153 2.66 8.18 18.61
C ARG A 153 1.50 7.32 18.13
N VAL A 154 0.63 7.87 17.26
CA VAL A 154 -0.50 7.13 16.69
C VAL A 154 0.00 5.97 15.82
N ALA A 155 0.95 6.20 14.91
CA ALA A 155 1.50 5.18 14.02
C ALA A 155 2.15 4.04 14.81
N LYS A 156 3.02 4.36 15.77
CA LYS A 156 3.68 3.35 16.62
C LYS A 156 2.70 2.54 17.45
N ALA A 157 1.71 3.19 18.06
CA ALA A 157 0.68 2.52 18.84
C ALA A 157 -0.16 1.58 17.97
N TYR A 158 -0.51 2.02 16.76
CA TYR A 158 -1.33 1.21 15.87
C TYR A 158 -0.57 0.00 15.32
N VAL A 159 0.68 0.14 14.90
CA VAL A 159 1.54 -0.99 14.50
C VAL A 159 1.69 -1.99 15.66
N ALA A 160 1.92 -1.51 16.88
CA ALA A 160 2.00 -2.38 18.06
C ALA A 160 0.68 -3.13 18.29
N GLN A 161 -0.46 -2.45 18.20
CA GLN A 161 -1.81 -3.04 18.34
C GLN A 161 -2.04 -4.15 17.31
N LEU A 162 -1.73 -3.90 16.04
CA LEU A 162 -1.91 -4.88 14.95
C LEU A 162 -1.00 -6.10 15.11
N ASN A 163 0.26 -5.90 15.52
CA ASN A 163 1.19 -6.98 15.79
C ASN A 163 0.78 -7.82 17.00
N GLN A 164 0.36 -7.18 18.11
CA GLN A 164 -0.14 -7.89 19.30
C GLN A 164 -1.40 -8.69 18.99
N GLY A 165 -2.30 -8.12 18.19
CA GLY A 165 -3.51 -8.78 17.71
C GLY A 165 -3.27 -9.87 16.66
N LYS A 166 -2.02 -10.06 16.21
CA LYS A 166 -1.64 -11.00 15.15
C LYS A 166 -2.54 -10.87 13.90
N VAL A 167 -2.88 -9.62 13.55
CA VAL A 167 -3.79 -9.32 12.44
C VAL A 167 -3.26 -9.84 11.10
N PHE A 168 -1.94 -9.81 10.94
CA PHE A 168 -1.22 -10.34 9.77
C PHE A 168 -0.50 -11.65 10.15
N GLY A 169 -0.25 -12.50 9.15
CA GLY A 169 0.43 -13.78 9.37
C GLY A 169 1.92 -13.65 9.72
N LYS A 170 2.49 -12.44 9.55
CA LYS A 170 3.88 -12.08 9.85
C LYS A 170 3.92 -10.73 10.57
N PRO A 171 5.02 -10.40 11.25
CA PRO A 171 5.21 -9.05 11.79
C PRO A 171 5.16 -7.98 10.69
N ILE A 172 4.63 -6.81 11.05
CA ILE A 172 4.62 -5.64 10.18
C ILE A 172 6.07 -5.17 9.96
N ALA A 173 6.47 -5.03 8.69
CA ALA A 173 7.79 -4.56 8.27
C ALA A 173 7.85 -3.03 8.07
N THR A 174 6.70 -2.35 8.17
CA THR A 174 6.58 -0.90 7.97
C THR A 174 7.51 -0.13 8.89
N LYS A 175 8.39 0.70 8.32
CA LYS A 175 9.20 1.66 9.07
C LYS A 175 8.37 2.88 9.48
N ILE A 176 8.75 3.52 10.58
CA ILE A 176 8.13 4.75 11.06
C ILE A 176 9.26 5.73 11.34
N GLU A 177 9.45 6.70 10.47
CA GLU A 177 10.54 7.66 10.54
C GLU A 177 10.03 9.11 10.44
N ALA A 178 10.81 10.04 10.98
CA ALA A 178 10.51 11.47 10.83
C ALA A 178 10.66 11.88 9.37
N MET A 179 9.69 12.62 8.84
CA MET A 179 9.79 13.18 7.49
C MET A 179 10.92 14.22 7.41
N LYS A 180 11.89 13.99 6.53
CA LYS A 180 12.98 14.93 6.24
C LYS A 180 12.68 15.81 5.03
N GLY A 181 11.79 15.36 4.14
CA GLY A 181 11.34 16.04 2.95
C GLY A 181 10.42 15.15 2.12
N PHE A 182 9.51 15.79 1.41
CA PHE A 182 8.69 15.17 0.37
C PHE A 182 8.94 15.92 -0.94
N TYR A 183 9.20 15.19 -2.00
CA TYR A 183 9.52 15.73 -3.31
C TYR A 183 8.50 15.18 -4.30
N PRO A 184 7.62 16.05 -4.87
CA PRO A 184 6.64 15.61 -5.86
C PRO A 184 7.32 14.91 -7.03
N ALA A 185 6.75 13.80 -7.47
CA ALA A 185 7.17 13.11 -8.68
C ALA A 185 6.76 13.92 -9.92
N GLU A 186 7.34 13.57 -11.05
CA GLU A 186 7.13 14.20 -12.34
C GLU A 186 5.64 14.19 -12.73
N GLY A 187 5.20 15.19 -13.48
CA GLY A 187 3.79 15.40 -13.79
C GLY A 187 3.11 14.21 -14.49
N TYR A 188 3.86 13.40 -15.25
CA TYR A 188 3.33 12.22 -15.92
C TYR A 188 3.00 11.06 -14.98
N HIS A 189 3.48 11.11 -13.73
CA HIS A 189 3.13 10.13 -12.69
C HIS A 189 1.86 10.51 -11.91
N GLN A 190 1.47 11.79 -11.95
CA GLN A 190 0.33 12.24 -11.16
C GLN A 190 -0.99 11.77 -11.76
N ASP A 191 -1.92 11.35 -10.91
CA ASP A 191 -3.25 10.82 -11.27
C ASP A 191 -3.15 9.65 -12.29
N TYR A 192 -2.01 8.93 -12.32
CA TYR A 192 -1.69 7.97 -13.37
C TYR A 192 -2.72 6.84 -13.48
N LEU A 193 -3.18 6.30 -12.36
CA LEU A 193 -4.20 5.24 -12.33
C LEU A 193 -5.49 5.71 -13.00
N ILE A 194 -5.92 6.93 -12.69
CA ILE A 194 -7.18 7.50 -13.21
C ILE A 194 -7.09 7.76 -14.72
N HIS A 195 -5.94 8.20 -15.19
CA HIS A 195 -5.71 8.46 -16.62
C HIS A 195 -5.44 7.19 -17.44
N ASN A 196 -5.01 6.09 -16.80
CA ASN A 196 -4.61 4.85 -17.47
C ASN A 196 -5.31 3.59 -16.90
N PRO A 197 -6.66 3.60 -16.75
CA PRO A 197 -7.38 2.52 -16.03
C PRO A 197 -7.34 1.16 -16.73
N THR A 198 -6.95 1.12 -18.01
CA THR A 198 -6.84 -0.12 -18.80
C THR A 198 -5.42 -0.65 -18.94
N GLN A 199 -4.42 0.06 -18.39
CA GLN A 199 -3.04 -0.37 -18.43
C GLN A 199 -2.88 -1.67 -17.63
N PRO A 200 -2.24 -2.73 -18.18
CA PRO A 200 -2.22 -4.07 -17.58
C PRO A 200 -1.71 -4.13 -16.13
N TYR A 201 -0.70 -3.33 -15.79
CA TYR A 201 -0.20 -3.23 -14.42
C TYR A 201 -1.27 -2.66 -13.48
N ILE A 202 -1.93 -1.57 -13.87
CA ILE A 202 -3.01 -0.91 -13.12
C ILE A 202 -4.17 -1.88 -12.88
N VAL A 203 -4.63 -2.54 -13.94
CA VAL A 203 -5.74 -3.52 -13.86
C VAL A 203 -5.43 -4.64 -12.88
N ARG A 204 -4.18 -5.14 -12.90
CA ARG A 204 -3.79 -6.29 -12.09
C ARG A 204 -3.44 -5.94 -10.66
N ASN A 205 -2.77 -4.81 -10.42
CA ASN A 205 -2.15 -4.52 -9.13
C ASN A 205 -2.80 -3.37 -8.37
N ASP A 206 -3.45 -2.41 -9.05
CA ASP A 206 -3.88 -1.17 -8.42
C ASP A 206 -5.41 -1.02 -8.34
N LEU A 207 -6.16 -1.32 -9.40
CA LEU A 207 -7.64 -1.29 -9.34
C LEU A 207 -8.20 -2.19 -8.21
N PRO A 208 -7.63 -3.37 -7.91
CA PRO A 208 -8.09 -4.17 -6.78
C PRO A 208 -8.07 -3.46 -5.43
N LYS A 209 -7.19 -2.47 -5.23
CA LYS A 209 -7.11 -1.67 -3.99
C LYS A 209 -8.33 -0.76 -3.84
N ILE A 210 -8.79 -0.15 -4.93
CA ILE A 210 -9.99 0.70 -4.96
C ILE A 210 -11.24 -0.15 -4.72
N GLU A 211 -11.34 -1.31 -5.39
CA GLU A 211 -12.44 -2.24 -5.18
C GLU A 211 -12.48 -2.77 -3.73
N ALA A 212 -11.31 -3.03 -3.14
CA ALA A 212 -11.20 -3.41 -1.74
C ALA A 212 -11.64 -2.28 -0.81
N LEU A 213 -11.22 -1.04 -1.06
CA LEU A 213 -11.69 0.15 -0.32
C LEU A 213 -13.21 0.25 -0.36
N LYS A 214 -13.81 0.19 -1.54
CA LYS A 214 -15.25 0.24 -1.75
C LYS A 214 -16.00 -0.86 -1.02
N LYS A 215 -15.48 -2.07 -1.05
CA LYS A 215 -16.10 -3.26 -0.43
C LYS A 215 -15.95 -3.29 1.08
N VAL A 216 -14.77 -2.95 1.59
CA VAL A 216 -14.41 -3.14 3.01
C VAL A 216 -14.77 -1.92 3.86
N TYR A 217 -14.71 -0.72 3.27
CA TYR A 217 -14.96 0.56 3.94
C TYR A 217 -15.84 1.49 3.10
N PRO A 218 -17.07 1.05 2.76
CA PRO A 218 -17.97 1.83 1.91
C PRO A 218 -18.29 3.23 2.46
N GLU A 219 -18.25 3.40 3.79
CA GLU A 219 -18.48 4.66 4.47
C GLU A 219 -17.33 5.67 4.28
N LEU A 220 -16.14 5.21 3.94
CA LEU A 220 -14.98 6.05 3.66
C LEU A 220 -14.71 6.18 2.15
N TYR A 221 -15.41 5.41 1.32
CA TYR A 221 -15.25 5.43 -0.13
C TYR A 221 -16.02 6.59 -0.77
N ARG A 222 -15.44 7.21 -1.78
CA ARG A 222 -16.08 8.15 -2.69
C ARG A 222 -15.92 7.70 -4.15
N GLU A 223 -16.98 7.80 -4.94
CA GLU A 223 -16.99 7.36 -6.35
C GLU A 223 -16.11 8.27 -7.23
N THR A 224 -16.19 9.58 -7.06
CA THR A 224 -15.41 10.53 -7.85
C THR A 224 -14.10 10.84 -7.13
N PRO A 225 -12.92 10.51 -7.71
CA PRO A 225 -11.64 10.78 -7.09
C PRO A 225 -11.33 12.28 -6.97
N VAL A 226 -10.45 12.63 -6.03
CA VAL A 226 -9.83 13.97 -5.96
C VAL A 226 -8.61 13.95 -6.87
N MET A 227 -8.61 14.73 -7.94
CA MET A 227 -7.47 14.79 -8.86
C MET A 227 -6.67 16.07 -8.68
N LEU A 228 -5.34 16.00 -8.87
CA LEU A 228 -4.48 17.19 -8.87
C LEU A 228 -4.87 18.17 -9.98
N SER A 229 -5.24 17.66 -11.15
CA SER A 229 -5.67 18.48 -12.29
C SER A 229 -6.97 19.24 -12.06
N SER A 230 -7.79 18.82 -11.09
CA SER A 230 -9.05 19.50 -10.72
C SER A 230 -8.88 20.55 -9.62
N ALA A 231 -7.72 20.67 -9.04
CA ALA A 231 -7.40 21.64 -7.97
C ALA A 231 -6.83 22.97 -8.49
N ARG A 232 -7.22 23.38 -9.73
CA ARG A 232 -6.88 24.69 -10.32
C ARG A 232 -7.94 25.72 -10.04
#